data_f14e2b4766cdf2b46dc2c8a077cbc1df
#
_entry.id   f14e2b4766cdf2b46dc2c8a077cbc1df
#
_cell.length_a   1.000
_cell.length_b   1.000
_cell.length_c   1.000
_cell.angle_alpha   90.00
_cell.angle_beta   90.00
_cell.angle_gamma   90.00
#
_symmetry.space_group_name_H-M   'P 1'
#
loop_
_entity.id
_entity.type
_entity.pdbx_description
1 polymer ?
#
loop_
_entity_poly.entity_id
_entity_poly.type
_entity_poly.pdbx_seq_one_letter_code
_entity_poly.pdbx_strand_id
1 'polypeptide(L)'
;MYDFSAFTHPATWISLLTLTFMEIVLGIDNIIFISIVVNRLPKEKQARGRTIGLLLALLFRIGLLLSISWIVGLRASLFNLPNFPWLNDQPFGVTGRDLILLAGGLFLMYKSTTEIHTKLQGEEEEEGMGGTGVSMVSIILQIIVIDIVFSFDSILTAVGLVDNVLVMIAAVICAMGIMLAFSGVVANFVNNNPTIKMLALSFLIMIGFMLVMEAAHKEVEKGYLYFAMAFSLIVELLNLRLRKKNKPVKLRDSQYD
;
A
#
# COMPACT_ATOMS: atom_id res chain seq x y z
N MET A 1 -28.01 2.23 6.52
CA MET A 1 -26.57 2.23 6.86
C MET A 1 -26.13 0.93 7.53
N TYR A 2 -26.78 0.46 8.58
CA TYR A 2 -26.51 -0.84 9.23
C TYR A 2 -27.76 -1.72 9.08
N ASP A 3 -27.89 -2.41 7.95
CA ASP A 3 -29.03 -3.24 7.65
C ASP A 3 -28.58 -4.67 7.30
N PHE A 4 -28.92 -5.62 8.17
CA PHE A 4 -28.63 -7.04 7.96
C PHE A 4 -29.53 -7.68 6.91
N SER A 5 -30.71 -7.09 6.62
CA SER A 5 -31.61 -7.61 5.59
C SER A 5 -31.01 -7.50 4.19
N ALA A 6 -30.02 -6.61 4.01
CA ALA A 6 -29.28 -6.48 2.76
C ALA A 6 -28.69 -7.81 2.27
N PHE A 7 -28.22 -8.67 3.17
CA PHE A 7 -27.64 -9.98 2.81
C PHE A 7 -28.63 -11.00 2.24
N THR A 8 -29.94 -10.69 2.28
CA THR A 8 -30.96 -11.53 1.62
C THR A 8 -31.06 -11.26 0.12
N HIS A 9 -30.52 -10.16 -0.37
CA HIS A 9 -30.57 -9.78 -1.78
C HIS A 9 -29.35 -10.27 -2.56
N PRO A 10 -29.53 -10.92 -3.73
CA PRO A 10 -28.39 -11.39 -4.56
C PRO A 10 -27.44 -10.28 -4.98
N ALA A 11 -27.94 -9.07 -5.21
CA ALA A 11 -27.13 -7.90 -5.59
C ALA A 11 -26.09 -7.55 -4.52
N THR A 12 -26.38 -7.75 -3.24
CA THR A 12 -25.46 -7.50 -2.14
C THR A 12 -24.24 -8.43 -2.17
N TRP A 13 -24.43 -9.69 -2.57
CA TRP A 13 -23.32 -10.65 -2.72
C TRP A 13 -22.40 -10.27 -3.87
N ILE A 14 -22.95 -9.74 -4.96
CA ILE A 14 -22.14 -9.21 -6.08
C ILE A 14 -21.33 -8.01 -5.59
N SER A 15 -21.94 -7.08 -4.86
CA SER A 15 -21.25 -5.93 -4.26
C SER A 15 -20.16 -6.36 -3.28
N LEU A 16 -20.45 -7.33 -2.41
CA LEU A 16 -19.48 -7.89 -1.46
C LEU A 16 -18.27 -8.50 -2.19
N LEU A 17 -18.51 -9.31 -3.22
CA LEU A 17 -17.44 -9.93 -3.99
C LEU A 17 -16.61 -8.88 -4.73
N THR A 18 -17.27 -7.89 -5.34
CA THR A 18 -16.60 -6.79 -6.05
C THR A 18 -15.72 -5.98 -5.09
N LEU A 19 -16.27 -5.57 -3.93
CA LEU A 19 -15.51 -4.84 -2.92
C LEU A 19 -14.36 -5.69 -2.37
N THR A 20 -14.60 -6.97 -2.07
CA THR A 20 -13.55 -7.88 -1.59
C THR A 20 -12.42 -7.99 -2.62
N PHE A 21 -12.76 -8.15 -3.89
CA PHE A 21 -11.78 -8.20 -4.97
C PHE A 21 -10.99 -6.90 -5.09
N MET A 22 -11.67 -5.75 -5.07
CA MET A 22 -11.03 -4.44 -5.09
C MET A 22 -10.08 -4.25 -3.89
N GLU A 23 -10.53 -4.61 -2.68
CA GLU A 23 -9.71 -4.53 -1.47
C GLU A 23 -8.47 -5.44 -1.54
N ILE A 24 -8.58 -6.63 -2.14
CA ILE A 24 -7.42 -7.52 -2.36
C ILE A 24 -6.45 -6.88 -3.35
N VAL A 25 -6.93 -6.36 -4.48
CA VAL A 25 -6.09 -5.73 -5.50
C VAL A 25 -5.35 -4.53 -4.92
N LEU A 26 -6.07 -3.64 -4.21
CA LEU A 26 -5.49 -2.49 -3.52
C LEU A 26 -4.57 -2.88 -2.35
N GLY A 27 -4.82 -4.04 -1.74
CA GLY A 27 -4.06 -4.55 -0.60
C GLY A 27 -2.77 -5.31 -0.95
N ILE A 28 -2.54 -5.64 -2.22
CA ILE A 28 -1.30 -6.33 -2.65
C ILE A 28 -0.08 -5.48 -2.31
N ASP A 29 -0.12 -4.19 -2.60
CA ASP A 29 0.96 -3.26 -2.32
C ASP A 29 1.21 -3.13 -0.82
N ASN A 30 0.14 -3.15 0.00
CA ASN A 30 0.24 -3.16 1.45
C ASN A 30 0.97 -4.40 1.97
N ILE A 31 0.65 -5.60 1.44
CA ILE A 31 1.34 -6.84 1.84
C ILE A 31 2.83 -6.77 1.47
N ILE A 32 3.15 -6.29 0.28
CA ILE A 32 4.52 -6.16 -0.18
C ILE A 32 5.28 -5.17 0.70
N PHE A 33 4.68 -4.01 0.99
CA PHE A 33 5.28 -3.02 1.88
C PHE A 33 5.49 -3.56 3.30
N ILE A 34 4.46 -4.19 3.88
CA ILE A 34 4.56 -4.83 5.20
C ILE A 34 5.70 -5.85 5.20
N SER A 35 5.86 -6.62 4.13
CA SER A 35 6.94 -7.60 3.99
C SER A 35 8.32 -6.93 4.00
N ILE A 36 8.46 -5.78 3.35
CA ILE A 36 9.72 -5.00 3.30
C ILE A 36 10.05 -4.44 4.69
N VAL A 37 9.06 -3.82 5.35
CA VAL A 37 9.29 -3.17 6.65
C VAL A 37 9.54 -4.20 7.76
N VAL A 38 8.80 -5.31 7.76
CA VAL A 38 8.95 -6.41 8.74
C VAL A 38 10.30 -7.11 8.60
N ASN A 39 10.92 -7.12 7.42
CA ASN A 39 12.25 -7.69 7.21
C ASN A 39 13.36 -7.04 8.04
N ARG A 40 13.13 -5.82 8.53
CA ARG A 40 14.04 -5.15 9.47
C ARG A 40 14.02 -5.77 10.88
N LEU A 41 13.05 -6.64 11.15
CA LEU A 41 12.99 -7.40 12.40
C LEU A 41 13.85 -8.67 12.30
N PRO A 42 14.38 -9.17 13.44
CA PRO A 42 14.98 -10.49 13.50
C PRO A 42 14.05 -11.57 12.92
N LYS A 43 14.59 -12.55 12.21
CA LYS A 43 13.82 -13.60 11.46
C LYS A 43 12.73 -14.26 12.31
N GLU A 44 13.02 -14.49 13.58
CA GLU A 44 12.08 -15.10 14.54
C GLU A 44 10.85 -14.23 14.84
N LYS A 45 10.98 -12.89 14.71
CA LYS A 45 9.93 -11.93 15.02
C LYS A 45 9.15 -11.47 13.78
N GLN A 46 9.64 -11.75 12.57
CA GLN A 46 9.05 -11.28 11.33
C GLN A 46 7.61 -11.77 11.12
N ALA A 47 7.37 -13.07 11.32
CA ALA A 47 6.03 -13.65 11.17
C ALA A 47 5.04 -13.02 12.16
N ARG A 48 5.45 -12.86 13.43
CA ARG A 48 4.62 -12.21 14.45
C ARG A 48 4.38 -10.74 14.15
N GLY A 49 5.41 -9.99 13.76
CA GLY A 49 5.30 -8.58 13.39
C GLY A 49 4.32 -8.36 12.23
N ARG A 50 4.37 -9.20 11.21
CA ARG A 50 3.45 -9.18 10.08
C ARG A 50 2.01 -9.47 10.50
N THR A 51 1.78 -10.54 11.25
CA THR A 51 0.43 -10.92 11.69
C THR A 51 -0.18 -9.85 12.60
N ILE A 52 0.57 -9.34 13.59
CA ILE A 52 0.10 -8.29 14.50
C ILE A 52 -0.16 -7.00 13.70
N GLY A 53 0.74 -6.62 12.79
CA GLY A 53 0.56 -5.45 11.94
C GLY A 53 -0.71 -5.52 11.11
N LEU A 54 -0.96 -6.65 10.42
CA LEU A 54 -2.18 -6.85 9.63
C LEU A 54 -3.45 -6.88 10.48
N LEU A 55 -3.43 -7.51 11.65
CA LEU A 55 -4.59 -7.51 12.55
C LEU A 55 -4.92 -6.12 13.09
N LEU A 56 -3.91 -5.35 13.46
CA LEU A 56 -4.12 -3.97 13.89
C LEU A 56 -4.60 -3.10 12.72
N ALA A 57 -4.04 -3.26 11.52
CA ALA A 57 -4.52 -2.61 10.31
C ALA A 57 -6.01 -2.91 10.07
N LEU A 58 -6.43 -4.18 10.20
CA LEU A 58 -7.84 -4.55 10.12
C LEU A 58 -8.70 -3.81 11.14
N LEU A 59 -8.27 -3.74 12.41
CA LEU A 59 -9.01 -3.03 13.46
C LEU A 59 -9.15 -1.54 13.15
N PHE A 60 -8.06 -0.89 12.73
CA PHE A 60 -8.10 0.52 12.32
C PHE A 60 -9.03 0.74 11.13
N ARG A 61 -8.98 -0.13 10.11
CA ARG A 61 -9.84 -0.07 8.92
C ARG A 61 -11.33 -0.22 9.27
N ILE A 62 -11.68 -1.16 10.16
CA ILE A 62 -13.04 -1.28 10.69
C ILE A 62 -13.44 -0.02 11.47
N GLY A 63 -12.54 0.50 12.30
CA GLY A 63 -12.75 1.75 13.04
C GLY A 63 -13.03 2.95 12.11
N LEU A 64 -12.27 3.07 11.03
CA LEU A 64 -12.49 4.09 9.99
C LEU A 64 -13.85 3.92 9.30
N LEU A 65 -14.23 2.68 8.94
CA LEU A 65 -15.55 2.41 8.35
C LEU A 65 -16.71 2.74 9.31
N LEU A 66 -16.57 2.47 10.59
CA LEU A 66 -17.56 2.86 11.61
C LEU A 66 -17.64 4.38 11.78
N SER A 67 -16.52 5.08 11.54
CA SER A 67 -16.41 6.53 11.59
C SER A 67 -16.71 7.22 10.25
N ILE A 68 -17.41 6.53 9.34
CA ILE A 68 -17.60 6.97 7.95
C ILE A 68 -18.24 8.34 7.82
N SER A 69 -19.19 8.68 8.71
CA SER A 69 -19.84 9.99 8.71
C SER A 69 -18.84 11.12 9.00
N TRP A 70 -17.86 10.87 9.86
CA TRP A 70 -16.77 11.81 10.12
C TRP A 70 -15.82 11.92 8.91
N ILE A 71 -15.46 10.80 8.29
CA ILE A 71 -14.59 10.76 7.10
C ILE A 71 -15.23 11.54 5.94
N VAL A 72 -16.52 11.34 5.69
CA VAL A 72 -17.25 12.11 4.67
C VAL A 72 -17.29 13.60 5.00
N GLY A 73 -17.40 13.95 6.29
CA GLY A 73 -17.32 15.34 6.76
C GLY A 73 -15.96 16.02 6.48
N LEU A 74 -14.88 15.25 6.38
CA LEU A 74 -13.53 15.79 6.03
C LEU A 74 -13.44 16.29 4.58
N ARG A 75 -14.43 16.08 3.74
CA ARG A 75 -14.54 16.68 2.40
C ARG A 75 -14.95 18.15 2.43
N ALA A 76 -15.43 18.66 3.58
CA ALA A 76 -15.74 20.08 3.73
C ALA A 76 -14.46 20.91 3.69
N SER A 77 -14.50 22.03 2.97
CA SER A 77 -13.39 22.98 2.89
C SER A 77 -13.10 23.59 4.26
N LEU A 78 -11.87 23.43 4.74
CA LEU A 78 -11.38 24.04 5.98
C LEU A 78 -11.02 25.50 5.77
N PHE A 79 -10.36 25.81 4.67
CA PHE A 79 -9.99 27.15 4.24
C PHE A 79 -9.76 27.19 2.74
N ASN A 80 -9.92 28.38 2.15
CA ASN A 80 -9.69 28.59 0.73
C ASN A 80 -8.36 29.31 0.52
N LEU A 81 -7.50 28.74 -0.32
CA LEU A 81 -6.30 29.39 -0.79
C LEU A 81 -6.63 30.33 -1.97
N PRO A 82 -5.92 31.48 -2.08
CA PRO A 82 -6.05 32.33 -3.25
C PRO A 82 -5.67 31.57 -4.54
N ASN A 83 -6.25 32.01 -5.66
CA ASN A 83 -6.01 31.38 -6.94
C ASN A 83 -4.52 31.35 -7.29
N PHE A 84 -3.99 30.17 -7.50
CA PHE A 84 -2.68 29.97 -8.12
C PHE A 84 -2.90 29.65 -9.62
N PRO A 85 -2.48 30.52 -10.55
CA PRO A 85 -2.78 30.37 -11.98
C PRO A 85 -2.34 29.05 -12.61
N TRP A 86 -1.39 28.36 -11.98
CA TRP A 86 -0.84 27.08 -12.43
C TRP A 86 -1.45 25.84 -11.73
N LEU A 87 -2.27 26.04 -10.68
CA LEU A 87 -2.98 24.96 -10.00
C LEU A 87 -4.43 24.82 -10.49
N ASN A 88 -5.18 25.93 -10.49
CA ASN A 88 -6.57 25.98 -10.96
C ASN A 88 -7.02 27.44 -11.14
N ASP A 89 -7.98 27.66 -12.07
CA ASP A 89 -8.60 28.98 -12.25
C ASP A 89 -9.66 29.32 -11.19
N GLN A 90 -9.91 28.41 -10.25
CA GLN A 90 -10.88 28.57 -9.16
C GLN A 90 -10.20 28.58 -7.78
N PRO A 91 -10.82 29.22 -6.77
CA PRO A 91 -10.30 29.17 -5.38
C PRO A 91 -10.10 27.71 -4.94
N PHE A 92 -8.89 27.39 -4.47
CA PHE A 92 -8.56 26.04 -4.03
C PHE A 92 -9.01 25.86 -2.57
N GLY A 93 -10.11 25.13 -2.38
CA GLY A 93 -10.61 24.76 -1.05
C GLY A 93 -9.85 23.60 -0.47
N VAL A 94 -8.96 23.84 0.49
CA VAL A 94 -8.24 22.78 1.20
C VAL A 94 -9.16 22.05 2.14
N THR A 95 -9.26 20.73 2.00
CA THR A 95 -10.08 19.86 2.84
C THR A 95 -9.22 19.05 3.82
N GLY A 96 -9.83 18.48 4.87
CA GLY A 96 -9.12 17.55 5.75
C GLY A 96 -8.62 16.30 5.01
N ARG A 97 -9.36 15.87 3.98
CA ARG A 97 -8.95 14.79 3.08
C ARG A 97 -7.63 15.12 2.38
N ASP A 98 -7.51 16.31 1.81
CA ASP A 98 -6.32 16.71 1.05
C ASP A 98 -5.07 16.73 1.93
N LEU A 99 -5.21 17.17 3.19
CA LEU A 99 -4.10 17.17 4.16
C LEU A 99 -3.64 15.74 4.49
N ILE A 100 -4.57 14.79 4.66
CA ILE A 100 -4.24 13.39 4.93
C ILE A 100 -3.55 12.77 3.71
N LEU A 101 -4.07 12.99 2.51
CA LEU A 101 -3.50 12.45 1.27
C LEU A 101 -2.12 13.05 0.98
N LEU A 102 -1.95 14.35 1.18
CA LEU A 102 -0.67 15.04 1.01
C LEU A 102 0.38 14.49 1.99
N ALA A 103 0.06 14.46 3.28
CA ALA A 103 0.96 13.97 4.31
C ALA A 103 1.32 12.48 4.08
N GLY A 104 0.33 11.66 3.75
CA GLY A 104 0.52 10.24 3.46
C GLY A 104 1.34 10.00 2.20
N GLY A 105 1.05 10.73 1.12
CA GLY A 105 1.78 10.64 -0.14
C GLY A 105 3.26 11.03 0.01
N LEU A 106 3.53 12.15 0.68
CA LEU A 106 4.90 12.59 0.98
C LEU A 106 5.63 11.60 1.89
N PHE A 107 4.95 11.05 2.89
CA PHE A 107 5.52 10.03 3.76
C PHE A 107 5.91 8.76 2.97
N LEU A 108 5.04 8.29 2.08
CA LEU A 108 5.32 7.12 1.23
C LEU A 108 6.51 7.37 0.30
N MET A 109 6.55 8.53 -0.37
CA MET A 109 7.67 8.89 -1.26
C MET A 109 8.99 8.96 -0.48
N TYR A 110 9.01 9.66 0.66
CA TYR A 110 10.18 9.75 1.53
C TYR A 110 10.65 8.37 1.98
N LYS A 111 9.74 7.56 2.50
CA LYS A 111 10.07 6.24 3.05
C LYS A 111 10.57 5.28 1.99
N SER A 112 9.92 5.24 0.83
CA SER A 112 10.32 4.38 -0.29
C SER A 112 11.67 4.79 -0.87
N THR A 113 11.92 6.09 -1.02
CA THR A 113 13.19 6.61 -1.51
C THR A 113 14.33 6.28 -0.54
N THR A 114 14.12 6.47 0.76
CA THR A 114 15.11 6.10 1.79
C THR A 114 15.40 4.60 1.77
N GLU A 115 14.38 3.76 1.62
CA GLU A 115 14.56 2.30 1.55
C GLU A 115 15.33 1.87 0.30
N ILE A 116 15.06 2.50 -0.85
CA ILE A 116 15.82 2.27 -2.10
C ILE A 116 17.29 2.68 -1.89
N HIS A 117 17.50 3.85 -1.30
CA HIS A 117 18.86 4.37 -1.08
C HIS A 117 19.69 3.42 -0.21
N THR A 118 19.16 3.01 0.94
CA THR A 118 19.80 2.04 1.84
C THR A 118 20.15 0.74 1.12
N LYS A 119 19.24 0.23 0.28
CA LYS A 119 19.48 -1.01 -0.47
C LYS A 119 20.54 -0.86 -1.58
N LEU A 120 20.64 0.31 -2.21
CA LEU A 120 21.62 0.57 -3.26
C LEU A 120 23.04 0.81 -2.69
N GLN A 121 23.15 1.34 -1.48
CA GLN A 121 24.44 1.53 -0.82
C GLN A 121 25.07 0.23 -0.33
N GLY A 122 24.35 -0.88 -0.44
CA GLY A 122 24.86 -2.18 0.05
C GLY A 122 25.01 -2.23 1.57
N GLU A 123 24.43 -1.26 2.29
CA GLU A 123 24.21 -1.39 3.70
C GLU A 123 23.18 -2.51 3.90
N GLU A 124 23.65 -3.75 3.69
CA GLU A 124 22.99 -4.89 4.30
C GLU A 124 23.01 -4.56 5.79
N GLU A 125 21.83 -4.36 6.35
CA GLU A 125 21.65 -4.38 7.80
C GLU A 125 22.48 -5.57 8.27
N GLU A 126 23.61 -5.32 8.93
CA GLU A 126 24.45 -6.37 9.51
C GLU A 126 23.51 -7.30 10.30
N GLU A 127 23.20 -8.42 9.69
CA GLU A 127 22.41 -9.47 10.35
C GLU A 127 23.23 -9.90 11.56
N GLY A 128 23.02 -9.23 12.69
CA GLY A 128 23.47 -9.78 13.97
C GLY A 128 24.53 -9.04 14.77
N MET A 129 24.93 -7.82 14.47
CA MET A 129 25.78 -7.05 15.40
C MET A 129 25.10 -5.75 15.87
N GLY A 130 24.56 -5.77 17.08
CA GLY A 130 24.49 -4.72 18.10
C GLY A 130 24.14 -3.27 17.77
N GLY A 131 23.61 -2.98 16.61
CA GLY A 131 23.02 -1.67 16.31
C GLY A 131 21.60 -1.60 16.88
N THR A 132 21.22 -0.51 17.51
CA THR A 132 19.94 -0.25 18.19
C THR A 132 18.77 -0.88 17.44
N GLY A 133 18.38 -2.09 17.86
CA GLY A 133 17.43 -2.95 17.15
C GLY A 133 16.14 -2.21 16.87
N VAL A 134 15.73 -2.19 15.59
CA VAL A 134 14.47 -1.58 15.20
C VAL A 134 13.36 -2.19 16.06
N SER A 135 12.69 -1.36 16.85
CA SER A 135 11.66 -1.83 17.77
C SER A 135 10.47 -2.38 16.97
N MET A 136 9.96 -3.53 17.41
CA MET A 136 8.73 -4.11 16.86
C MET A 136 7.57 -3.09 16.86
N VAL A 137 7.50 -2.23 17.88
CA VAL A 137 6.51 -1.16 17.99
C VAL A 137 6.67 -0.16 16.85
N SER A 138 7.91 0.25 16.53
CA SER A 138 8.16 1.18 15.42
C SER A 138 7.73 0.59 14.07
N ILE A 139 7.97 -0.69 13.84
CA ILE A 139 7.53 -1.40 12.63
C ILE A 139 6.00 -1.45 12.55
N ILE A 140 5.34 -1.82 13.64
CA ILE A 140 3.88 -1.89 13.70
C ILE A 140 3.27 -0.50 13.47
N LEU A 141 3.81 0.56 14.08
CA LEU A 141 3.34 1.92 13.85
C LEU A 141 3.48 2.34 12.39
N GLN A 142 4.60 2.01 11.73
CA GLN A 142 4.77 2.28 10.30
C GLN A 142 3.72 1.55 9.45
N ILE A 143 3.42 0.28 9.76
CA ILE A 143 2.38 -0.50 9.08
C ILE A 143 1.02 0.18 9.25
N ILE A 144 0.66 0.58 10.48
CA ILE A 144 -0.63 1.22 10.77
C ILE A 144 -0.75 2.55 10.03
N VAL A 145 0.26 3.42 10.08
CA VAL A 145 0.24 4.74 9.42
C VAL A 145 0.00 4.56 7.92
N ILE A 146 0.69 3.64 7.30
CA ILE A 146 0.55 3.40 5.86
C ILE A 146 -0.80 2.80 5.52
N ASP A 147 -1.27 1.82 6.31
CA ASP A 147 -2.59 1.24 6.08
C ASP A 147 -3.71 2.28 6.27
N ILE A 148 -3.60 3.19 7.23
CA ILE A 148 -4.56 4.30 7.40
C ILE A 148 -4.60 5.17 6.13
N VAL A 149 -3.44 5.53 5.57
CA VAL A 149 -3.36 6.36 4.35
C VAL A 149 -4.05 5.68 3.17
N PHE A 150 -3.74 4.41 2.93
CA PHE A 150 -4.37 3.63 1.85
C PHE A 150 -5.85 3.36 2.09
N SER A 151 -6.21 3.06 3.33
CA SER A 151 -7.59 2.78 3.71
C SER A 151 -8.49 4.00 3.61
N PHE A 152 -7.95 5.19 3.88
CA PHE A 152 -8.71 6.42 3.78
C PHE A 152 -9.26 6.63 2.37
N ASP A 153 -8.42 6.42 1.37
CA ASP A 153 -8.79 6.56 -0.03
C ASP A 153 -9.71 5.42 -0.52
N SER A 154 -9.41 4.17 -0.14
CA SER A 154 -10.25 3.02 -0.51
C SER A 154 -11.65 3.09 0.11
N ILE A 155 -11.77 3.54 1.36
CA ILE A 155 -13.06 3.72 2.03
C ILE A 155 -13.91 4.78 1.31
N LEU A 156 -13.32 5.92 0.94
CA LEU A 156 -14.05 6.97 0.20
C LEU A 156 -14.55 6.48 -1.15
N THR A 157 -13.80 5.60 -1.81
CA THR A 157 -14.20 4.94 -3.05
C THR A 157 -15.31 3.91 -2.80
N ALA A 158 -15.20 3.09 -1.75
CA ALA A 158 -16.19 2.08 -1.40
C ALA A 158 -17.56 2.68 -1.04
N VAL A 159 -17.57 3.83 -0.34
CA VAL A 159 -18.81 4.58 -0.02
C VAL A 159 -19.56 5.04 -1.28
N GLY A 160 -18.84 5.34 -2.35
CA GLY A 160 -19.44 5.68 -3.64
C GLY A 160 -20.07 4.49 -4.38
N LEU A 161 -19.72 3.26 -3.99
CA LEU A 161 -20.17 2.03 -4.64
C LEU A 161 -21.27 1.30 -3.86
N VAL A 162 -21.27 1.38 -2.53
CA VAL A 162 -22.17 0.63 -1.65
C VAL A 162 -22.61 1.47 -0.47
N ASP A 163 -23.90 1.56 -0.23
CA ASP A 163 -24.48 2.35 0.88
C ASP A 163 -24.45 1.64 2.24
N ASN A 164 -24.22 0.31 2.25
CA ASN A 164 -24.31 -0.49 3.47
C ASN A 164 -22.92 -0.76 4.07
N VAL A 165 -22.65 -0.15 5.21
CA VAL A 165 -21.39 -0.26 5.94
C VAL A 165 -21.08 -1.70 6.38
N LEU A 166 -22.11 -2.52 6.69
CA LEU A 166 -21.88 -3.92 7.06
C LEU A 166 -21.31 -4.75 5.90
N VAL A 167 -21.74 -4.46 4.67
CA VAL A 167 -21.21 -5.11 3.46
C VAL A 167 -19.74 -4.71 3.24
N MET A 168 -19.40 -3.43 3.46
CA MET A 168 -18.01 -2.96 3.39
C MET A 168 -17.13 -3.63 4.46
N ILE A 169 -17.60 -3.71 5.72
CA ILE A 169 -16.86 -4.39 6.80
C ILE A 169 -16.66 -5.86 6.47
N ALA A 170 -17.70 -6.55 5.98
CA ALA A 170 -17.59 -7.95 5.57
C ALA A 170 -16.57 -8.13 4.45
N ALA A 171 -16.57 -7.25 3.44
CA ALA A 171 -15.59 -7.27 2.34
C ALA A 171 -14.15 -7.09 2.86
N VAL A 172 -13.94 -6.14 3.75
CA VAL A 172 -12.62 -5.89 4.37
C VAL A 172 -12.15 -7.09 5.19
N ILE A 173 -13.04 -7.71 5.99
CA ILE A 173 -12.69 -8.91 6.78
C ILE A 173 -12.30 -10.06 5.84
N CYS A 174 -13.07 -10.30 4.79
CA CYS A 174 -12.75 -11.34 3.80
C CYS A 174 -11.40 -11.07 3.10
N ALA A 175 -11.19 -9.86 2.63
CA ALA A 175 -9.95 -9.46 1.95
C ALA A 175 -8.74 -9.60 2.89
N MET A 176 -8.84 -9.10 4.12
CA MET A 176 -7.77 -9.20 5.12
C MET A 176 -7.50 -10.64 5.55
N GLY A 177 -8.53 -11.49 5.62
CA GLY A 177 -8.37 -12.92 5.85
C GLY A 177 -7.53 -13.58 4.75
N ILE A 178 -7.81 -13.28 3.49
CA ILE A 178 -7.03 -13.74 2.34
C ILE A 178 -5.61 -13.18 2.41
N MET A 179 -5.45 -11.88 2.66
CA MET A 179 -4.14 -11.25 2.78
C MET A 179 -3.30 -11.86 3.90
N LEU A 180 -3.89 -12.16 5.07
CA LEU A 180 -3.21 -12.86 6.17
C LEU A 180 -2.73 -14.25 5.75
N ALA A 181 -3.59 -15.02 5.08
CA ALA A 181 -3.26 -16.37 4.63
C ALA A 181 -2.08 -16.37 3.62
N PHE A 182 -2.05 -15.43 2.70
CA PHE A 182 -1.02 -15.34 1.66
C PHE A 182 0.19 -14.48 2.03
N SER A 183 0.11 -13.68 3.10
CA SER A 183 1.17 -12.74 3.49
C SER A 183 2.55 -13.39 3.64
N GLY A 184 2.62 -14.62 4.14
CA GLY A 184 3.87 -15.38 4.26
C GLY A 184 4.48 -15.75 2.92
N VAL A 185 3.66 -16.19 1.98
CA VAL A 185 4.10 -16.59 0.63
C VAL A 185 4.61 -15.36 -0.12
N VAL A 186 3.85 -14.25 -0.07
CA VAL A 186 4.24 -12.99 -0.70
C VAL A 186 5.53 -12.44 -0.10
N ALA A 187 5.65 -12.44 1.24
CA ALA A 187 6.85 -11.98 1.92
C ALA A 187 8.10 -12.78 1.50
N ASN A 188 8.00 -14.10 1.49
CA ASN A 188 9.10 -14.96 1.07
C ASN A 188 9.46 -14.73 -0.41
N PHE A 189 8.46 -14.55 -1.27
CA PHE A 189 8.68 -14.27 -2.68
C PHE A 189 9.42 -12.94 -2.90
N VAL A 190 8.98 -11.86 -2.25
CA VAL A 190 9.60 -10.54 -2.33
C VAL A 190 11.03 -10.57 -1.77
N ASN A 191 11.23 -11.26 -0.64
CA ASN A 191 12.52 -11.33 0.01
C ASN A 191 13.57 -12.11 -0.78
N ASN A 192 13.12 -13.14 -1.50
CA ASN A 192 14.01 -13.96 -2.34
C ASN A 192 14.27 -13.33 -3.72
N ASN A 193 13.61 -12.24 -4.07
CA ASN A 193 13.75 -11.58 -5.37
C ASN A 193 14.00 -10.08 -5.20
N PRO A 194 15.28 -9.64 -5.08
CA PRO A 194 15.61 -8.23 -4.84
C PRO A 194 15.05 -7.27 -5.91
N THR A 195 14.98 -7.71 -7.17
CA THR A 195 14.40 -6.91 -8.26
C THR A 195 12.91 -6.65 -8.07
N ILE A 196 12.16 -7.64 -7.58
CA ILE A 196 10.74 -7.47 -7.21
C ILE A 196 10.61 -6.49 -6.04
N LYS A 197 11.53 -6.55 -5.07
CA LYS A 197 11.55 -5.60 -3.93
C LYS A 197 11.75 -4.16 -4.41
N MET A 198 12.72 -3.95 -5.32
CA MET A 198 12.98 -2.63 -5.90
C MET A 198 11.79 -2.13 -6.74
N LEU A 199 11.18 -3.01 -7.54
CA LEU A 199 9.99 -2.70 -8.31
C LEU A 199 8.82 -2.27 -7.40
N ALA A 200 8.60 -2.99 -6.31
CA ALA A 200 7.55 -2.66 -5.33
C ALA A 200 7.79 -1.30 -4.66
N LEU A 201 9.04 -0.98 -4.28
CA LEU A 201 9.38 0.33 -3.72
C LEU A 201 9.15 1.46 -4.74
N SER A 202 9.43 1.21 -6.02
CA SER A 202 9.14 2.16 -7.10
C SER A 202 7.64 2.39 -7.26
N PHE A 203 6.81 1.34 -7.13
CA PHE A 203 5.36 1.47 -7.13
C PHE A 203 4.85 2.29 -5.95
N LEU A 204 5.43 2.13 -4.76
CA LEU A 204 5.06 2.94 -3.60
C LEU A 204 5.38 4.43 -3.80
N ILE A 205 6.49 4.78 -4.48
CA ILE A 205 6.77 6.17 -4.86
C ILE A 205 5.68 6.68 -5.81
N MET A 206 5.30 5.88 -6.81
CA MET A 206 4.29 6.23 -7.79
C MET A 206 2.90 6.43 -7.15
N ILE A 207 2.53 5.56 -6.20
CA ILE A 207 1.30 5.70 -5.42
C ILE A 207 1.37 6.95 -4.53
N GLY A 208 2.50 7.19 -3.86
CA GLY A 208 2.71 8.40 -3.07
C GLY A 208 2.55 9.66 -3.89
N PHE A 209 3.11 9.69 -5.10
CA PHE A 209 2.94 10.80 -6.05
C PHE A 209 1.46 10.97 -6.45
N MET A 210 0.76 9.86 -6.74
CA MET A 210 -0.67 9.91 -7.07
C MET A 210 -1.50 10.53 -5.92
N LEU A 211 -1.23 10.15 -4.67
CA LEU A 211 -1.91 10.73 -3.51
C LEU A 211 -1.66 12.24 -3.38
N VAL A 212 -0.44 12.70 -3.69
CA VAL A 212 -0.11 14.14 -3.71
C VAL A 212 -0.87 14.86 -4.83
N MET A 213 -0.99 14.25 -6.01
CA MET A 213 -1.77 14.81 -7.12
C MET A 213 -3.27 14.89 -6.77
N GLU A 214 -3.79 13.86 -6.11
CA GLU A 214 -5.18 13.81 -5.66
C GLU A 214 -5.46 14.85 -4.57
N ALA A 215 -4.50 15.09 -3.65
CA ALA A 215 -4.55 16.18 -2.68
C ALA A 215 -4.54 17.57 -3.34
N ALA A 216 -3.94 17.69 -4.53
CA ALA A 216 -3.97 18.91 -5.35
C ALA A 216 -5.20 18.98 -6.27
N HIS A 217 -6.23 18.17 -6.03
CA HIS A 217 -7.45 18.06 -6.85
C HIS A 217 -7.18 17.75 -8.33
N LYS A 218 -6.06 17.07 -8.62
CA LYS A 218 -5.75 16.55 -9.95
C LYS A 218 -6.07 15.06 -9.96
N GLU A 219 -7.18 14.73 -10.61
CA GLU A 219 -7.61 13.34 -10.74
C GLU A 219 -6.68 12.59 -11.69
N VAL A 220 -6.07 11.53 -11.19
CA VAL A 220 -5.32 10.56 -11.99
C VAL A 220 -6.12 9.27 -12.00
N GLU A 221 -6.50 8.80 -13.18
CA GLU A 221 -7.22 7.54 -13.30
C GLU A 221 -6.36 6.38 -12.79
N LYS A 222 -6.78 5.80 -11.68
CA LYS A 222 -6.09 4.66 -11.02
C LYS A 222 -5.87 3.47 -11.95
N GLY A 223 -6.71 3.33 -12.98
CA GLY A 223 -6.58 2.27 -13.97
C GLY A 223 -5.25 2.28 -14.71
N TYR A 224 -4.73 3.45 -15.08
CA TYR A 224 -3.40 3.55 -15.72
C TYR A 224 -2.28 3.12 -14.80
N LEU A 225 -2.37 3.47 -13.51
CA LEU A 225 -1.40 3.06 -12.51
C LEU A 225 -1.37 1.55 -12.36
N TYR A 226 -2.54 0.93 -12.13
CA TYR A 226 -2.63 -0.52 -11.97
C TYR A 226 -2.21 -1.28 -13.23
N PHE A 227 -2.52 -0.76 -14.41
CA PHE A 227 -2.04 -1.34 -15.66
C PHE A 227 -0.52 -1.30 -15.74
N ALA A 228 0.10 -0.16 -15.45
CA ALA A 228 1.56 0.00 -15.47
C ALA A 228 2.24 -0.94 -14.46
N MET A 229 1.68 -1.06 -13.25
CA MET A 229 2.17 -1.97 -12.21
C MET A 229 2.07 -3.43 -12.64
N ALA A 230 0.91 -3.85 -13.15
CA ALA A 230 0.68 -5.20 -13.63
C ALA A 230 1.62 -5.54 -14.80
N PHE A 231 1.75 -4.64 -15.76
CA PHE A 231 2.66 -4.81 -16.89
C PHE A 231 4.11 -4.98 -16.45
N SER A 232 4.59 -4.09 -15.58
CA SER A 232 5.97 -4.14 -15.06
C SER A 232 6.23 -5.43 -14.26
N LEU A 233 5.25 -5.87 -13.47
CA LEU A 233 5.37 -7.12 -12.72
C LEU A 233 5.43 -8.33 -13.67
N ILE A 234 4.60 -8.37 -14.71
CA ILE A 234 4.63 -9.46 -15.72
C ILE A 234 5.99 -9.50 -16.41
N VAL A 235 6.50 -8.33 -16.83
CA VAL A 235 7.83 -8.25 -17.48
C VAL A 235 8.92 -8.78 -16.54
N GLU A 236 8.90 -8.37 -15.26
CA GLU A 236 9.90 -8.84 -14.30
C GLU A 236 9.78 -10.35 -14.01
N LEU A 237 8.57 -10.89 -13.93
CA LEU A 237 8.37 -12.33 -13.79
C LEU A 237 8.93 -13.12 -15.00
N LEU A 238 8.77 -12.59 -16.20
CA LEU A 238 9.38 -13.16 -17.41
C LEU A 238 10.91 -13.10 -17.37
N ASN A 239 11.47 -11.97 -16.94
CA ASN A 239 12.91 -11.80 -16.76
C ASN A 239 13.48 -12.80 -15.74
N LEU A 240 12.81 -13.00 -14.61
CA LEU A 240 13.21 -13.99 -13.61
C LEU A 240 13.21 -15.42 -14.17
N ARG A 241 12.22 -15.77 -15.01
CA ARG A 241 12.18 -17.06 -15.68
C ARG A 241 13.34 -17.25 -16.66
N LEU A 242 13.68 -16.22 -17.44
CA LEU A 242 14.77 -16.24 -18.41
C LEU A 242 16.12 -16.37 -17.71
N ARG A 243 16.33 -15.62 -16.62
CA ARG A 243 17.58 -15.69 -15.84
C ARG A 243 17.82 -17.06 -15.21
N LYS A 244 16.78 -17.75 -14.78
CA LYS A 244 16.91 -19.13 -14.25
C LYS A 244 17.38 -20.14 -15.30
N LYS A 245 17.16 -19.89 -16.59
CA LYS A 245 17.56 -20.79 -17.69
C LYS A 245 18.99 -20.51 -18.19
N ASN A 246 19.49 -19.29 -18.04
CA ASN A 246 20.82 -18.91 -18.54
C ASN A 246 21.86 -19.07 -17.42
N LYS A 247 22.85 -19.93 -17.63
CA LYS A 247 24.07 -19.96 -16.79
C LYS A 247 24.73 -18.58 -16.90
N PRO A 248 25.28 -18.01 -15.79
CA PRO A 248 26.02 -16.75 -15.86
C PRO A 248 27.12 -16.88 -16.88
N VAL A 249 27.16 -16.00 -17.86
CA VAL A 249 28.29 -15.90 -18.78
C VAL A 249 29.48 -15.43 -17.94
N LYS A 250 30.47 -16.29 -17.71
CA LYS A 250 31.72 -15.87 -17.12
C LYS A 250 32.38 -14.93 -18.13
N LEU A 251 32.44 -13.65 -17.80
CA LEU A 251 33.26 -12.70 -18.51
C LEU A 251 34.68 -13.18 -18.37
N ARG A 252 35.38 -13.34 -19.50
CA ARG A 252 36.78 -13.73 -19.56
C ARG A 252 37.55 -12.59 -18.88
N ASP A 253 38.29 -12.89 -17.82
CA ASP A 253 39.24 -11.94 -17.26
C ASP A 253 40.20 -11.54 -18.39
N SER A 254 40.24 -10.25 -18.69
CA SER A 254 41.22 -9.73 -19.63
C SER A 254 42.61 -9.87 -18.98
N GLN A 255 43.35 -10.87 -19.39
CA GLN A 255 44.78 -10.90 -19.17
C GLN A 255 45.40 -9.76 -19.99
N TYR A 256 45.61 -8.62 -19.36
CA TYR A 256 46.61 -7.67 -19.75
C TYR A 256 47.72 -7.76 -18.69
N ASP A 257 48.77 -8.50 -19.05
CA ASP A 257 50.10 -8.36 -18.50
C ASP A 257 50.69 -7.02 -18.95
#